data_32b5e460c94048f863c3607783a3799f
#
_entry.id   32b5e460c94048f863c3607783a3799f
#
_cell.length_a   1.000
_cell.length_b   1.000
_cell.length_c   1.000
_cell.angle_alpha   90.00
_cell.angle_beta   90.00
_cell.angle_gamma   90.00
#
_symmetry.space_group_name_H-M   'P 1'
#
loop_
_entity.id
_entity.type
_entity.pdbx_description
1 polymer ?
#
loop_
_entity_poly.entity_id
_entity_poly.type
_entity_poly.pdbx_seq_one_letter_code
_entity_poly.pdbx_strand_id
1 'polypeptide(L)'
;MANSSPSSVAGGTTSHTASTIIAEGVSGSHDLSIKGYSRTKGLGIGECITSEKFDVGGHHWCIKYYPDGEAKDDTDSVALHLWRDDTDGNDVTAIFTFSLLNGEGQPVSLHSHSSGRRTFRPKQGWGFGTFIERNDLEDSPHLKDDCFSIRCDLTLTKEICTTRAAPFVVVPPSDMHRQLLYLLTSRHAGDVTFKVGRQRFTAHRYILAARSSVFMAELFGPMKEKEATCIHIHEVEAKVFKAMLHFIYTDELPQIDDGEAMVMAQHLLVAADRYNLDRLKLMCEETLCNYISKDTAATTLALAEQHGCDGLRRACFAFLASLDNLKAVMASDGFAHLRSSCPSIIEKLVTNLAPC
;
A
#
# COMPACT_ATOMS: atom_id res chain seq x y z
N MET A 1 -19.94 -86.76 -12.63
CA MET A 1 -18.82 -85.83 -13.05
C MET A 1 -19.50 -84.64 -13.72
N ALA A 2 -19.61 -83.57 -12.98
CA ALA A 2 -20.15 -82.32 -13.52
C ALA A 2 -19.22 -81.24 -13.03
N ASN A 3 -18.39 -80.68 -13.94
CA ASN A 3 -17.54 -79.56 -13.73
C ASN A 3 -18.40 -78.29 -13.68
N SER A 4 -18.55 -77.68 -12.53
CA SER A 4 -19.05 -76.32 -12.37
C SER A 4 -17.93 -75.34 -12.42
N SER A 5 -17.88 -74.59 -13.51
CA SER A 5 -16.95 -73.42 -13.64
C SER A 5 -17.51 -72.24 -12.78
N PRO A 6 -16.66 -71.49 -12.08
CA PRO A 6 -17.12 -70.29 -11.37
C PRO A 6 -17.33 -69.12 -12.35
N SER A 7 -18.56 -68.59 -12.34
CA SER A 7 -18.87 -67.33 -13.02
C SER A 7 -18.02 -66.15 -12.46
N SER A 8 -17.22 -65.58 -13.35
CA SER A 8 -16.52 -64.34 -13.06
C SER A 8 -17.48 -63.17 -12.91
N VAL A 9 -17.66 -62.70 -11.71
CA VAL A 9 -18.33 -61.40 -11.46
C VAL A 9 -17.38 -60.30 -11.94
N ALA A 10 -17.76 -59.67 -13.05
CA ALA A 10 -17.07 -58.47 -13.53
C ALA A 10 -17.32 -57.36 -12.52
N GLY A 11 -16.31 -57.10 -11.69
CA GLY A 11 -16.30 -55.93 -10.82
C GLY A 11 -16.23 -54.65 -11.64
N GLY A 12 -17.38 -53.97 -11.76
CA GLY A 12 -17.41 -52.64 -12.36
C GLY A 12 -16.58 -51.67 -11.54
N THR A 13 -15.45 -51.24 -12.10
CA THR A 13 -14.66 -50.13 -11.55
C THR A 13 -15.45 -48.84 -11.73
N THR A 14 -16.07 -48.37 -10.67
CA THR A 14 -16.67 -47.04 -10.63
C THR A 14 -15.51 -46.02 -10.65
N SER A 15 -15.32 -45.32 -11.78
CA SER A 15 -14.40 -44.21 -11.87
C SER A 15 -15.06 -42.97 -11.27
N HIS A 16 -14.48 -42.43 -10.21
CA HIS A 16 -14.85 -41.14 -9.63
C HIS A 16 -13.92 -40.07 -10.20
N THR A 17 -14.49 -39.06 -10.87
CA THR A 17 -13.76 -37.91 -11.38
C THR A 17 -14.33 -36.64 -10.73
N ALA A 18 -13.46 -35.73 -10.33
CA ALA A 18 -13.83 -34.42 -9.80
C ALA A 18 -13.13 -33.33 -10.61
N SER A 19 -13.83 -32.21 -10.82
CA SER A 19 -13.30 -31.02 -11.44
C SER A 19 -13.68 -29.80 -10.60
N THR A 20 -12.80 -28.80 -10.58
CA THR A 20 -13.02 -27.53 -9.88
C THR A 20 -13.06 -26.42 -10.93
N ILE A 21 -14.09 -25.59 -10.88
CA ILE A 21 -14.15 -24.33 -11.63
C ILE A 21 -13.55 -23.26 -10.73
N ILE A 22 -12.50 -22.60 -11.20
CA ILE A 22 -11.83 -21.51 -10.49
C ILE A 22 -12.19 -20.22 -11.23
N ALA A 23 -12.91 -19.34 -10.54
CA ALA A 23 -13.22 -17.99 -10.99
C ALA A 23 -12.53 -17.01 -10.03
N GLU A 24 -11.30 -16.65 -10.34
CA GLU A 24 -10.52 -15.68 -9.57
C GLU A 24 -10.74 -14.27 -10.10
N GLY A 25 -10.67 -13.28 -9.20
CA GLY A 25 -10.70 -11.86 -9.54
C GLY A 25 -9.58 -11.11 -8.83
N VAL A 26 -9.17 -10.00 -9.42
CA VAL A 26 -8.29 -9.03 -8.77
C VAL A 26 -9.11 -7.79 -8.49
N SER A 27 -9.20 -7.39 -7.23
CA SER A 27 -9.99 -6.23 -6.82
C SER A 27 -9.09 -5.08 -6.35
N GLY A 28 -9.57 -3.86 -6.56
CA GLY A 28 -8.98 -2.63 -6.04
C GLY A 28 -10.05 -1.55 -5.91
N SER A 29 -9.76 -0.50 -5.16
CA SER A 29 -10.64 0.65 -4.99
C SER A 29 -9.88 1.94 -5.19
N HIS A 30 -10.59 2.98 -5.66
CA HIS A 30 -10.06 4.32 -5.84
C HIS A 30 -11.08 5.35 -5.37
N ASP A 31 -10.65 6.26 -4.50
CA ASP A 31 -11.48 7.35 -3.99
C ASP A 31 -11.17 8.64 -4.75
N LEU A 32 -12.20 9.23 -5.35
CA LEU A 32 -12.15 10.52 -6.04
C LEU A 32 -12.86 11.57 -5.19
N SER A 33 -12.12 12.58 -4.73
CA SER A 33 -12.68 13.72 -4.00
C SER A 33 -12.82 14.94 -4.91
N ILE A 34 -14.03 15.45 -5.04
CA ILE A 34 -14.35 16.66 -5.77
C ILE A 34 -14.42 17.81 -4.76
N LYS A 35 -13.49 18.77 -4.87
CA LYS A 35 -13.43 19.97 -4.04
C LYS A 35 -13.74 21.18 -4.90
N GLY A 36 -14.67 22.02 -4.44
CA GLY A 36 -15.17 23.16 -5.22
C GLY A 36 -16.17 22.70 -6.29
N TYR A 37 -17.11 21.84 -5.90
CA TYR A 37 -18.16 21.31 -6.78
C TYR A 37 -18.88 22.41 -7.57
N SER A 38 -19.23 23.52 -6.91
CA SER A 38 -19.90 24.67 -7.56
C SER A 38 -19.14 25.23 -8.76
N ARG A 39 -17.80 25.11 -8.77
CA ARG A 39 -16.92 25.59 -9.85
C ARG A 39 -16.76 24.57 -10.98
N THR A 40 -17.20 23.34 -10.79
CA THR A 40 -17.18 22.32 -11.85
C THR A 40 -18.41 22.38 -12.71
N LYS A 41 -19.49 23.04 -12.25
CA LYS A 41 -20.71 23.28 -13.03
C LYS A 41 -20.45 24.26 -14.17
N GLY A 42 -21.16 24.08 -15.28
CA GLY A 42 -21.09 24.97 -16.44
C GLY A 42 -19.88 24.67 -17.38
N LEU A 43 -19.23 23.55 -17.23
CA LEU A 43 -18.24 23.05 -18.20
C LEU A 43 -18.88 22.75 -19.55
N GLY A 44 -20.12 22.30 -19.53
CA GLY A 44 -20.90 21.93 -20.71
C GLY A 44 -21.20 20.43 -20.76
N ILE A 45 -22.26 20.08 -21.46
CA ILE A 45 -22.72 18.70 -21.64
C ILE A 45 -21.66 17.91 -22.41
N GLY A 46 -21.30 16.74 -21.89
CA GLY A 46 -20.31 15.86 -22.48
C GLY A 46 -18.83 16.23 -22.16
N GLU A 47 -18.61 17.39 -21.53
CA GLU A 47 -17.27 17.77 -21.06
C GLU A 47 -16.98 17.09 -19.71
N CYS A 48 -15.79 16.54 -19.56
CA CYS A 48 -15.42 15.77 -18.36
C CYS A 48 -14.11 16.20 -17.75
N ILE A 49 -13.99 16.01 -16.45
CA ILE A 49 -12.75 16.08 -15.69
C ILE A 49 -12.29 14.67 -15.43
N THR A 50 -11.01 14.37 -15.74
CA THR A 50 -10.43 13.03 -15.56
C THR A 50 -9.63 13.00 -14.27
N SER A 51 -9.84 11.95 -13.47
CA SER A 51 -9.04 11.71 -12.26
C SER A 51 -7.59 11.38 -12.58
N GLU A 52 -6.73 11.37 -11.56
CA GLU A 52 -5.45 10.69 -11.65
C GLU A 52 -5.64 9.20 -11.96
N LYS A 53 -4.62 8.60 -12.57
CA LYS A 53 -4.62 7.17 -12.91
C LYS A 53 -4.39 6.33 -11.67
N PHE A 54 -5.02 5.16 -11.65
CA PHE A 54 -4.81 4.14 -10.62
C PHE A 54 -4.69 2.75 -11.25
N ASP A 55 -4.04 1.83 -10.51
CA ASP A 55 -3.69 0.52 -11.04
C ASP A 55 -4.50 -0.58 -10.36
N VAL A 56 -5.18 -1.40 -11.16
CA VAL A 56 -5.84 -2.63 -10.70
C VAL A 56 -5.59 -3.73 -11.71
N GLY A 57 -5.08 -4.86 -11.24
CA GLY A 57 -4.84 -6.05 -12.06
C GLY A 57 -3.81 -5.87 -13.17
N GLY A 58 -2.87 -4.94 -13.01
CA GLY A 58 -1.84 -4.64 -14.02
C GLY A 58 -2.33 -3.75 -15.16
N HIS A 59 -3.49 -3.11 -15.00
CA HIS A 59 -4.10 -2.19 -15.96
C HIS A 59 -4.26 -0.81 -15.34
N HIS A 60 -4.12 0.23 -16.18
CA HIS A 60 -4.28 1.62 -15.79
C HIS A 60 -5.72 2.08 -15.99
N TRP A 61 -6.29 2.65 -14.95
CA TRP A 61 -7.67 3.12 -14.92
C TRP A 61 -7.73 4.59 -14.52
N CYS A 62 -8.77 5.29 -14.94
CA CYS A 62 -9.12 6.61 -14.44
C CYS A 62 -10.65 6.77 -14.41
N ILE A 63 -11.12 7.73 -13.64
CA ILE A 63 -12.53 8.09 -13.57
C ILE A 63 -12.75 9.36 -14.38
N LYS A 64 -13.75 9.36 -15.26
CA LYS A 64 -14.23 10.56 -15.94
C LYS A 64 -15.48 11.03 -15.23
N TYR A 65 -15.43 12.23 -14.73
CA TYR A 65 -16.49 12.94 -14.02
C TYR A 65 -17.11 14.00 -14.92
N TYR A 66 -18.40 13.89 -15.16
CA TYR A 66 -19.18 14.81 -16.00
C TYR A 66 -20.11 15.61 -15.09
N PRO A 67 -19.77 16.85 -14.71
CA PRO A 67 -20.57 17.66 -13.78
C PRO A 67 -21.93 18.11 -14.37
N ASP A 68 -22.02 18.26 -15.69
CA ASP A 68 -23.21 18.75 -16.40
C ASP A 68 -23.88 17.64 -17.23
N GLY A 69 -23.63 16.36 -16.90
CA GLY A 69 -24.14 15.21 -17.64
C GLY A 69 -23.32 14.85 -18.86
N GLU A 70 -23.46 13.62 -19.33
CA GLU A 70 -22.77 13.12 -20.53
C GLU A 70 -23.52 13.44 -21.80
N ALA A 71 -24.86 13.38 -21.76
CA ALA A 71 -25.73 13.55 -22.90
C ALA A 71 -26.83 14.61 -22.64
N LYS A 72 -27.50 15.02 -23.70
CA LYS A 72 -28.56 16.05 -23.59
C LYS A 72 -29.75 15.65 -22.72
N ASP A 73 -29.97 14.36 -22.56
CA ASP A 73 -31.07 13.81 -21.75
C ASP A 73 -30.69 13.72 -20.26
N ASP A 74 -29.42 13.93 -19.91
CA ASP A 74 -28.87 13.76 -18.54
C ASP A 74 -28.32 15.08 -17.96
N THR A 75 -28.81 16.22 -18.44
CA THR A 75 -28.28 17.57 -18.12
C THR A 75 -28.37 17.96 -16.64
N ASP A 76 -29.32 17.36 -15.91
CA ASP A 76 -29.56 17.65 -14.50
C ASP A 76 -28.90 16.61 -13.58
N SER A 77 -28.00 15.77 -14.14
CA SER A 77 -27.34 14.70 -13.42
C SER A 77 -25.82 14.82 -13.47
N VAL A 78 -25.19 14.27 -12.46
CA VAL A 78 -23.75 13.96 -12.46
C VAL A 78 -23.57 12.59 -13.10
N ALA A 79 -22.68 12.49 -14.10
CA ALA A 79 -22.33 11.22 -14.72
C ALA A 79 -20.89 10.80 -14.35
N LEU A 80 -20.66 9.49 -14.27
CA LEU A 80 -19.38 8.91 -13.95
C LEU A 80 -19.05 7.74 -14.89
N HIS A 81 -17.86 7.75 -15.45
CA HIS A 81 -17.33 6.65 -16.24
C HIS A 81 -16.02 6.13 -15.68
N LEU A 82 -15.88 4.82 -15.60
CA LEU A 82 -14.61 4.16 -15.44
C LEU A 82 -13.97 3.98 -16.82
N TRP A 83 -12.77 4.48 -16.99
CA TRP A 83 -12.05 4.46 -18.25
C TRP A 83 -10.76 3.65 -18.12
N ARG A 84 -10.57 2.68 -19.02
CA ARG A 84 -9.31 1.97 -19.14
C ARG A 84 -8.34 2.77 -20.00
N ASP A 85 -7.23 3.20 -19.43
CA ASP A 85 -6.29 4.12 -20.09
C ASP A 85 -5.05 3.43 -20.72
N ASP A 86 -5.01 2.10 -20.74
CA ASP A 86 -3.97 1.37 -21.48
C ASP A 86 -4.02 1.72 -22.96
N THR A 87 -2.86 1.74 -23.61
CA THR A 87 -2.75 2.02 -25.05
C THR A 87 -2.90 0.76 -25.90
N ASP A 88 -2.61 -0.40 -25.33
CA ASP A 88 -2.58 -1.71 -25.95
C ASP A 88 -3.00 -2.80 -24.95
N GLY A 89 -3.03 -4.03 -25.41
CA GLY A 89 -3.38 -5.19 -24.62
C GLY A 89 -4.72 -5.84 -24.99
N ASN A 90 -5.01 -6.98 -24.37
CA ASN A 90 -6.23 -7.75 -24.59
C ASN A 90 -7.44 -7.08 -23.92
N ASP A 91 -8.64 -7.47 -24.36
CA ASP A 91 -9.89 -7.08 -23.70
C ASP A 91 -9.89 -7.58 -22.25
N VAL A 92 -10.39 -6.75 -21.35
CA VAL A 92 -10.46 -7.05 -19.91
C VAL A 92 -11.91 -7.03 -19.45
N THR A 93 -12.33 -8.08 -18.77
CA THR A 93 -13.67 -8.17 -18.21
C THR A 93 -13.63 -7.78 -16.73
N ALA A 94 -14.48 -6.82 -16.36
CA ALA A 94 -14.54 -6.32 -15.00
C ALA A 94 -15.99 -6.03 -14.56
N ILE A 95 -16.15 -5.96 -13.24
CA ILE A 95 -17.33 -5.43 -12.56
C ILE A 95 -16.85 -4.24 -11.76
N PHE A 96 -17.55 -3.12 -11.86
CA PHE A 96 -17.23 -1.95 -11.04
C PHE A 96 -18.49 -1.38 -10.39
N THR A 97 -18.28 -0.72 -9.26
CA THR A 97 -19.34 -0.05 -8.51
C THR A 97 -18.85 1.35 -8.18
N PHE A 98 -19.66 2.37 -8.53
CA PHE A 98 -19.47 3.72 -8.00
C PHE A 98 -20.38 3.94 -6.81
N SER A 99 -19.85 4.50 -5.74
CA SER A 99 -20.59 4.81 -4.52
C SER A 99 -20.29 6.22 -4.04
N LEU A 100 -21.31 6.99 -3.72
CA LEU A 100 -21.13 8.24 -2.98
C LEU A 100 -20.67 7.90 -1.56
N LEU A 101 -19.71 8.66 -1.01
CA LEU A 101 -19.22 8.46 0.35
C LEU A 101 -19.86 9.44 1.33
N ASN A 102 -20.15 8.96 2.53
CA ASN A 102 -20.56 9.81 3.65
C ASN A 102 -19.36 10.52 4.30
N GLY A 103 -19.61 11.34 5.32
CA GLY A 103 -18.55 12.07 6.03
C GLY A 103 -17.54 11.19 6.78
N GLU A 104 -17.79 9.89 6.91
CA GLU A 104 -16.92 8.90 7.53
C GLU A 104 -16.17 8.04 6.48
N GLY A 105 -16.32 8.37 5.18
CA GLY A 105 -15.71 7.63 4.08
C GLY A 105 -16.38 6.29 3.78
N GLN A 106 -17.62 6.06 4.25
CA GLN A 106 -18.35 4.83 3.96
C GLN A 106 -19.31 5.01 2.79
N PRO A 107 -19.49 3.98 1.93
CA PRO A 107 -20.43 3.99 0.82
C PRO A 107 -21.88 4.18 1.27
N VAL A 108 -22.59 5.08 0.58
CA VAL A 108 -24.02 5.32 0.77
C VAL A 108 -24.79 4.39 -0.14
N SER A 109 -25.50 3.40 0.42
CA SER A 109 -26.16 2.35 -0.35
C SER A 109 -27.22 2.88 -1.35
N LEU A 110 -27.87 4.01 -1.02
CA LEU A 110 -28.85 4.64 -1.91
C LEU A 110 -28.21 5.18 -3.19
N HIS A 111 -26.95 5.60 -3.13
CA HIS A 111 -26.18 6.16 -4.23
C HIS A 111 -24.97 5.29 -4.56
N SER A 112 -25.24 3.97 -4.68
CA SER A 112 -24.26 2.97 -5.10
C SER A 112 -24.78 2.24 -6.33
N HIS A 113 -24.03 2.35 -7.43
CA HIS A 113 -24.42 1.80 -8.73
C HIS A 113 -23.39 0.78 -9.21
N SER A 114 -23.82 -0.48 -9.41
CA SER A 114 -22.97 -1.54 -9.92
C SER A 114 -23.20 -1.76 -11.40
N SER A 115 -22.12 -1.87 -12.17
CA SER A 115 -22.17 -2.01 -13.63
C SER A 115 -22.59 -3.40 -14.13
N GLY A 116 -22.60 -4.41 -13.26
CA GLY A 116 -22.54 -5.79 -13.73
C GLY A 116 -21.23 -6.08 -14.49
N ARG A 117 -21.17 -7.20 -15.18
CA ARG A 117 -19.97 -7.59 -15.94
C ARG A 117 -19.86 -6.80 -17.23
N ARG A 118 -18.72 -6.08 -17.43
CA ARG A 118 -18.42 -5.28 -18.62
C ARG A 118 -17.05 -5.67 -19.19
N THR A 119 -16.94 -5.62 -20.52
CA THR A 119 -15.65 -5.82 -21.21
C THR A 119 -15.09 -4.46 -21.61
N PHE A 120 -13.84 -4.22 -21.25
CA PHE A 120 -13.09 -2.99 -21.54
C PHE A 120 -12.01 -3.29 -22.58
N ARG A 121 -12.04 -2.59 -23.69
CA ARG A 121 -10.92 -2.49 -24.63
C ARG A 121 -9.96 -1.41 -24.18
N PRO A 122 -8.71 -1.41 -24.67
CA PRO A 122 -7.82 -0.27 -24.50
C PRO A 122 -8.49 1.04 -24.94
N LYS A 123 -8.31 2.10 -24.16
CA LYS A 123 -8.94 3.42 -24.39
C LYS A 123 -10.46 3.40 -24.50
N GLN A 124 -11.09 2.56 -23.71
CA GLN A 124 -12.56 2.46 -23.64
C GLN A 124 -13.03 2.55 -22.19
N GLY A 125 -14.22 3.12 -21.99
CA GLY A 125 -14.88 3.22 -20.69
C GLY A 125 -16.33 2.77 -20.69
N TRP A 126 -16.83 2.53 -19.48
CA TRP A 126 -18.23 2.28 -19.17
C TRP A 126 -18.61 3.06 -17.92
N GLY A 127 -19.85 3.50 -17.83
CA GLY A 127 -20.28 4.29 -16.69
C GLY A 127 -21.79 4.41 -16.55
N PHE A 128 -22.19 5.41 -15.78
CA PHE A 128 -23.58 5.74 -15.50
C PHE A 128 -23.80 7.20 -15.90
N GLY A 129 -24.64 7.42 -16.91
CA GLY A 129 -25.03 8.76 -17.39
C GLY A 129 -25.77 9.54 -16.30
N THR A 130 -26.55 8.83 -15.48
CA THR A 130 -27.18 9.37 -14.27
C THR A 130 -26.64 8.60 -13.06
N PHE A 131 -25.52 9.08 -12.47
CA PHE A 131 -25.01 8.53 -11.22
C PHE A 131 -25.80 9.08 -10.02
N ILE A 132 -26.05 10.38 -10.01
CA ILE A 132 -26.89 11.06 -9.02
C ILE A 132 -27.52 12.30 -9.67
N GLU A 133 -28.78 12.54 -9.39
CA GLU A 133 -29.40 13.81 -9.78
C GLU A 133 -28.76 14.97 -9.02
N ARG A 134 -28.57 16.10 -9.70
CA ARG A 134 -27.86 17.24 -9.13
C ARG A 134 -28.56 17.77 -7.89
N ASN A 135 -29.89 17.85 -7.94
CA ASN A 135 -30.71 18.29 -6.80
C ASN A 135 -30.55 17.34 -5.61
N ASP A 136 -30.52 16.00 -5.87
CA ASP A 136 -30.35 15.01 -4.82
C ASP A 136 -28.97 15.12 -4.15
N LEU A 137 -27.91 15.43 -4.92
CA LEU A 137 -26.58 15.67 -4.39
C LEU A 137 -26.53 16.94 -3.55
N GLU A 138 -27.14 18.04 -4.05
CA GLU A 138 -27.12 19.36 -3.43
C GLU A 138 -27.95 19.41 -2.13
N ASP A 139 -29.05 18.68 -2.09
CA ASP A 139 -29.86 18.53 -0.89
C ASP A 139 -29.35 17.47 0.10
N SER A 140 -28.34 16.70 -0.30
CA SER A 140 -27.83 15.61 0.51
C SER A 140 -26.87 16.11 1.62
N PRO A 141 -26.78 15.40 2.75
CA PRO A 141 -25.80 15.69 3.79
C PRO A 141 -24.35 15.31 3.37
N HIS A 142 -24.16 14.79 2.15
CA HIS A 142 -22.88 14.29 1.66
C HIS A 142 -22.10 15.35 0.88
N LEU A 143 -22.75 16.40 0.42
CA LEU A 143 -22.08 17.60 -0.10
C LEU A 143 -21.82 18.55 1.07
N LYS A 144 -20.57 18.60 1.53
CA LYS A 144 -20.14 19.48 2.65
C LYS A 144 -19.05 20.41 2.19
N ASP A 145 -19.16 21.68 2.57
CA ASP A 145 -18.15 22.70 2.24
C ASP A 145 -17.78 22.70 0.74
N ASP A 146 -18.81 22.57 -0.12
CA ASP A 146 -18.63 22.49 -1.57
C ASP A 146 -17.77 21.28 -2.03
N CYS A 147 -17.76 20.20 -1.23
CA CYS A 147 -16.95 19.00 -1.47
C CYS A 147 -17.77 17.72 -1.27
N PHE A 148 -17.54 16.73 -2.14
CA PHE A 148 -18.04 15.36 -1.97
C PHE A 148 -17.02 14.35 -2.49
N SER A 149 -17.18 13.09 -2.11
CA SER A 149 -16.26 12.02 -2.51
C SER A 149 -17.00 10.80 -3.04
N ILE A 150 -16.39 10.12 -3.99
CA ILE A 150 -16.90 8.95 -4.69
C ILE A 150 -15.85 7.85 -4.57
N ARG A 151 -16.29 6.62 -4.30
CA ARG A 151 -15.45 5.42 -4.39
C ARG A 151 -15.80 4.64 -5.65
N CYS A 152 -14.79 4.20 -6.37
CA CYS A 152 -14.86 3.20 -7.42
C CYS A 152 -14.28 1.89 -6.90
N ASP A 153 -15.11 0.91 -6.67
CA ASP A 153 -14.67 -0.47 -6.41
C ASP A 153 -14.64 -1.22 -7.72
N LEU A 154 -13.50 -1.79 -8.07
CA LEU A 154 -13.25 -2.46 -9.35
C LEU A 154 -12.78 -3.89 -9.11
N THR A 155 -13.42 -4.86 -9.75
CA THR A 155 -13.01 -6.26 -9.74
C THR A 155 -12.86 -6.77 -11.17
N LEU A 156 -11.64 -7.13 -11.53
CA LEU A 156 -11.34 -7.79 -12.79
C LEU A 156 -11.56 -9.27 -12.63
N THR A 157 -12.33 -9.87 -13.56
CA THR A 157 -12.48 -11.31 -13.64
C THR A 157 -11.35 -11.89 -14.49
N LYS A 158 -10.57 -12.79 -13.90
CA LYS A 158 -9.65 -13.63 -14.67
C LYS A 158 -10.44 -14.66 -15.47
N GLU A 159 -9.81 -15.25 -16.48
CA GLU A 159 -10.42 -16.36 -17.23
C GLU A 159 -10.84 -17.47 -16.26
N ILE A 160 -12.08 -17.93 -16.44
CA ILE A 160 -12.60 -19.07 -15.67
C ILE A 160 -11.88 -20.31 -16.15
N CYS A 161 -11.06 -20.88 -15.29
CA CYS A 161 -10.32 -22.10 -15.58
C CYS A 161 -11.03 -23.29 -14.94
N THR A 162 -11.14 -24.41 -15.72
CA THR A 162 -11.53 -25.68 -15.15
C THR A 162 -10.29 -26.51 -14.90
N THR A 163 -10.02 -26.80 -13.64
CA THR A 163 -8.91 -27.68 -13.26
C THR A 163 -9.43 -29.04 -12.81
N ARG A 164 -8.61 -30.09 -13.05
CA ARG A 164 -8.84 -31.38 -12.39
C ARG A 164 -8.78 -31.19 -10.88
N ALA A 165 -9.52 -32.02 -10.16
CA ALA A 165 -9.64 -31.95 -8.70
C ALA A 165 -8.33 -31.61 -8.00
N ALA A 166 -8.46 -30.88 -6.90
CA ALA A 166 -7.36 -30.45 -6.05
C ALA A 166 -6.35 -31.58 -5.82
N PRO A 167 -5.09 -31.27 -5.80
CA PRO A 167 -4.05 -32.27 -5.51
C PRO A 167 -4.37 -32.94 -4.17
N PHE A 168 -4.15 -34.27 -4.11
CA PHE A 168 -4.32 -35.06 -2.87
C PHE A 168 -3.48 -34.51 -1.69
N VAL A 169 -2.50 -33.67 -2.01
CA VAL A 169 -1.63 -33.01 -1.04
C VAL A 169 -1.72 -31.51 -1.25
N VAL A 170 -2.19 -30.81 -0.24
CA VAL A 170 -2.18 -29.34 -0.20
C VAL A 170 -0.95 -28.91 0.60
N VAL A 171 -0.02 -28.24 -0.05
CA VAL A 171 1.14 -27.65 0.63
C VAL A 171 0.69 -26.29 1.19
N PRO A 172 0.69 -26.11 2.52
CA PRO A 172 0.32 -24.83 3.12
C PRO A 172 1.36 -23.74 2.74
N PRO A 173 1.01 -22.46 2.85
CA PRO A 173 1.97 -21.37 2.73
C PRO A 173 3.14 -21.57 3.71
N SER A 174 4.32 -21.04 3.34
CA SER A 174 5.50 -21.12 4.21
C SER A 174 5.20 -20.45 5.56
N ASP A 175 5.54 -21.13 6.64
CA ASP A 175 5.44 -20.63 8.01
C ASP A 175 6.83 -20.33 8.61
N MET A 176 7.86 -20.24 7.77
CA MET A 176 9.25 -20.01 8.18
C MET A 176 9.40 -18.77 9.06
N HIS A 177 8.71 -17.67 8.71
CA HIS A 177 8.71 -16.44 9.51
C HIS A 177 8.21 -16.67 10.94
N ARG A 178 7.16 -17.49 11.12
CA ARG A 178 6.63 -17.83 12.46
C ARG A 178 7.58 -18.71 13.24
N GLN A 179 8.24 -19.67 12.57
CA GLN A 179 9.21 -20.55 13.20
C GLN A 179 10.46 -19.79 13.64
N LEU A 180 10.94 -18.86 12.82
CA LEU A 180 12.06 -17.99 13.18
C LEU A 180 11.68 -17.03 14.32
N LEU A 181 10.48 -16.46 14.29
CA LEU A 181 9.98 -15.64 15.40
C LEU A 181 9.89 -16.42 16.71
N TYR A 182 9.49 -17.70 16.64
CA TYR A 182 9.48 -18.57 17.82
C TYR A 182 10.88 -18.75 18.39
N LEU A 183 11.92 -18.92 17.57
CA LEU A 183 13.32 -18.98 18.06
C LEU A 183 13.73 -17.70 18.78
N LEU A 184 13.36 -16.52 18.23
CA LEU A 184 13.65 -15.24 18.87
C LEU A 184 12.94 -15.09 20.21
N THR A 185 11.66 -15.43 20.27
CA THR A 185 10.82 -15.23 21.48
C THR A 185 11.10 -16.25 22.56
N SER A 186 11.33 -17.51 22.21
CA SER A 186 11.67 -18.59 23.16
C SER A 186 13.11 -18.51 23.68
N ARG A 187 13.97 -17.71 23.02
CA ARG A 187 15.40 -17.58 23.31
C ARG A 187 16.17 -18.92 23.23
N HIS A 188 15.60 -19.94 22.57
CA HIS A 188 16.25 -21.25 22.41
C HIS A 188 17.49 -21.13 21.56
N ALA A 189 18.59 -21.71 22.04
CA ALA A 189 19.89 -21.76 21.35
C ALA A 189 20.45 -20.36 20.96
N GLY A 190 20.00 -19.30 21.57
CA GLY A 190 20.57 -17.97 21.36
C GLY A 190 22.01 -17.92 21.85
N ASP A 191 22.91 -17.44 21.01
CA ASP A 191 24.35 -17.43 21.19
C ASP A 191 24.97 -16.03 21.33
N VAL A 192 24.12 -14.99 21.29
CA VAL A 192 24.51 -13.60 21.54
C VAL A 192 23.43 -12.88 22.32
N THR A 193 23.84 -12.02 23.25
CA THR A 193 22.94 -11.17 24.03
C THR A 193 23.29 -9.69 23.77
N PHE A 194 22.30 -8.90 23.41
CA PHE A 194 22.42 -7.45 23.29
C PHE A 194 21.86 -6.78 24.53
N LYS A 195 22.59 -5.81 25.08
CA LYS A 195 22.11 -4.95 26.16
C LYS A 195 21.81 -3.58 25.60
N VAL A 196 20.52 -3.19 25.62
CA VAL A 196 20.03 -1.91 25.13
C VAL A 196 19.37 -1.17 26.29
N GLY A 197 20.05 -0.17 26.80
CA GLY A 197 19.67 0.46 28.05
C GLY A 197 19.61 -0.54 29.21
N ARG A 198 18.39 -0.73 29.77
CA ARG A 198 18.17 -1.70 30.89
C ARG A 198 17.66 -3.08 30.41
N GLN A 199 17.36 -3.23 29.12
CA GLN A 199 16.80 -4.46 28.56
C GLN A 199 17.88 -5.35 27.95
N ARG A 200 17.61 -6.65 27.92
CA ARG A 200 18.47 -7.67 27.31
C ARG A 200 17.69 -8.43 26.24
N PHE A 201 18.30 -8.61 25.08
CA PHE A 201 17.75 -9.31 23.94
C PHE A 201 18.71 -10.44 23.55
N THR A 202 18.25 -11.68 23.61
CA THR A 202 19.00 -12.84 23.14
C THR A 202 18.64 -13.10 21.70
N ALA A 203 19.65 -13.38 20.86
CA ALA A 203 19.49 -13.60 19.43
C ALA A 203 20.48 -14.64 18.90
N HIS A 204 20.48 -14.89 17.59
CA HIS A 204 21.30 -15.89 16.93
C HIS A 204 22.25 -15.22 15.95
N ARG A 205 23.53 -15.35 16.17
CA ARG A 205 24.59 -14.71 15.36
C ARG A 205 24.42 -14.94 13.86
N TYR A 206 24.17 -16.17 13.46
CA TYR A 206 24.05 -16.53 12.05
C TYR A 206 22.82 -15.88 11.37
N ILE A 207 21.69 -15.79 12.08
CA ILE A 207 20.50 -15.12 11.53
C ILE A 207 20.76 -13.64 11.36
N LEU A 208 21.34 -12.98 12.37
CA LEU A 208 21.69 -11.57 12.30
C LEU A 208 22.66 -11.27 11.15
N ALA A 209 23.72 -12.05 11.06
CA ALA A 209 24.75 -11.91 10.04
C ALA A 209 24.24 -12.18 8.61
N ALA A 210 23.33 -13.13 8.45
CA ALA A 210 22.72 -13.42 7.16
C ALA A 210 21.84 -12.27 6.64
N ARG A 211 21.30 -11.43 7.55
CA ARG A 211 20.36 -10.35 7.22
C ARG A 211 21.01 -8.97 7.22
N SER A 212 22.14 -8.79 7.90
CA SER A 212 22.82 -7.50 8.07
C SER A 212 24.32 -7.66 7.87
N SER A 213 24.86 -6.94 6.90
CA SER A 213 26.30 -6.89 6.66
C SER A 213 27.07 -6.28 7.84
N VAL A 214 26.44 -5.38 8.58
CA VAL A 214 27.00 -4.77 9.79
C VAL A 214 27.11 -5.84 10.90
N PHE A 215 26.04 -6.58 11.17
CA PHE A 215 26.13 -7.71 12.12
C PHE A 215 27.08 -8.82 11.64
N MET A 216 27.19 -9.06 10.33
CA MET A 216 28.20 -9.97 9.80
C MET A 216 29.60 -9.49 10.20
N ALA A 217 29.91 -8.22 10.00
CA ALA A 217 31.21 -7.66 10.33
C ALA A 217 31.48 -7.61 11.85
N GLU A 218 30.47 -7.24 12.64
CA GLU A 218 30.58 -7.16 14.10
C GLU A 218 30.74 -8.55 14.74
N LEU A 219 29.93 -9.54 14.33
CA LEU A 219 29.88 -10.84 15.00
C LEU A 219 30.91 -11.86 14.49
N PHE A 220 31.37 -11.74 13.23
CA PHE A 220 32.26 -12.68 12.59
C PHE A 220 33.55 -12.05 12.04
N GLY A 221 33.59 -10.71 11.99
CA GLY A 221 34.77 -9.97 11.57
C GLY A 221 35.92 -9.99 12.60
N PRO A 222 36.99 -9.24 12.37
CA PRO A 222 38.14 -9.15 13.27
C PRO A 222 37.90 -8.25 14.49
N MET A 223 36.64 -7.91 14.81
CA MET A 223 36.28 -7.03 15.91
C MET A 223 36.21 -7.74 17.25
N LYS A 224 36.26 -6.97 18.35
CA LYS A 224 36.22 -7.52 19.74
C LYS A 224 34.89 -8.24 20.04
N GLU A 225 33.83 -7.86 19.36
CA GLU A 225 32.48 -8.41 19.51
C GLU A 225 32.38 -9.88 19.06
N LYS A 226 33.34 -10.38 18.27
CA LYS A 226 33.39 -11.77 17.84
C LYS A 226 33.36 -12.77 19.00
N GLU A 227 34.06 -12.46 20.09
CA GLU A 227 34.15 -13.35 21.28
C GLU A 227 33.18 -12.90 22.39
N ALA A 228 32.54 -11.76 22.24
CA ALA A 228 31.64 -11.21 23.24
C ALA A 228 30.33 -11.99 23.28
N THR A 229 29.93 -12.48 24.44
CA THR A 229 28.59 -13.05 24.68
C THR A 229 27.53 -12.00 24.94
N CYS A 230 27.95 -10.78 25.31
CA CYS A 230 27.08 -9.64 25.57
C CYS A 230 27.62 -8.37 24.90
N ILE A 231 26.83 -7.84 23.98
CA ILE A 231 27.16 -6.62 23.21
C ILE A 231 26.28 -5.48 23.69
N HIS A 232 26.88 -4.32 23.94
CA HIS A 232 26.16 -3.12 24.36
C HIS A 232 25.78 -2.28 23.15
N ILE A 233 24.49 -2.02 22.98
CA ILE A 233 23.96 -1.16 21.93
C ILE A 233 23.68 0.21 22.53
N HIS A 234 24.24 1.24 21.93
CA HIS A 234 24.08 2.63 22.30
C HIS A 234 23.27 3.37 21.23
N GLU A 235 22.59 4.44 21.63
CA GLU A 235 21.85 5.35 20.72
C GLU A 235 20.65 4.71 20.00
N VAL A 236 20.17 3.58 20.49
CA VAL A 236 18.95 2.93 19.99
C VAL A 236 18.05 2.64 21.17
N GLU A 237 16.79 2.99 21.10
CA GLU A 237 15.81 2.64 22.12
C GLU A 237 15.49 1.13 22.11
N ALA A 238 15.21 0.59 23.30
CA ALA A 238 14.94 -0.84 23.44
C ALA A 238 13.72 -1.30 22.61
N LYS A 239 12.69 -0.47 22.47
CA LYS A 239 11.51 -0.76 21.65
C LYS A 239 11.85 -0.80 20.15
N VAL A 240 12.71 0.09 19.69
CA VAL A 240 13.19 0.13 18.30
C VAL A 240 14.06 -1.08 17.99
N PHE A 241 14.99 -1.42 18.88
CA PHE A 241 15.84 -2.60 18.74
C PHE A 241 15.01 -3.89 18.70
N LYS A 242 13.98 -4.00 19.54
CA LYS A 242 13.03 -5.13 19.52
C LYS A 242 12.31 -5.24 18.17
N ALA A 243 11.81 -4.13 17.64
CA ALA A 243 11.12 -4.10 16.34
C ALA A 243 12.08 -4.44 15.19
N MET A 244 13.30 -3.96 15.23
CA MET A 244 14.35 -4.32 14.26
C MET A 244 14.70 -5.81 14.31
N LEU A 245 14.84 -6.39 15.50
CA LEU A 245 15.04 -7.85 15.64
C LEU A 245 13.86 -8.64 15.09
N HIS A 246 12.63 -8.21 15.37
CA HIS A 246 11.43 -8.83 14.80
C HIS A 246 11.52 -8.86 13.27
N PHE A 247 11.81 -7.72 12.64
CA PHE A 247 11.99 -7.64 11.19
C PHE A 247 13.09 -8.57 10.66
N ILE A 248 14.24 -8.62 11.33
CA ILE A 248 15.35 -9.50 10.90
C ILE A 248 14.92 -10.98 10.82
N TYR A 249 14.05 -11.42 11.74
CA TYR A 249 13.59 -12.80 11.81
C TYR A 249 12.38 -13.10 10.93
N THR A 250 11.50 -12.12 10.70
CA THR A 250 10.21 -12.34 10.03
C THR A 250 10.08 -11.69 8.67
N ASP A 251 10.95 -10.72 8.35
CA ASP A 251 10.85 -9.81 7.20
C ASP A 251 9.59 -8.91 7.24
N GLU A 252 8.94 -8.83 8.40
CA GLU A 252 7.73 -8.05 8.66
C GLU A 252 7.93 -7.10 9.84
N LEU A 253 7.20 -5.98 9.85
CA LEU A 253 7.15 -5.11 11.02
C LEU A 253 6.17 -5.68 12.08
N PRO A 254 6.48 -5.54 13.38
CA PRO A 254 5.49 -5.85 14.41
C PRO A 254 4.32 -4.88 14.34
N GLN A 255 3.18 -5.27 14.90
CA GLN A 255 2.07 -4.34 15.07
C GLN A 255 2.51 -3.17 15.97
N ILE A 256 2.31 -1.97 15.49
CA ILE A 256 2.62 -0.71 16.16
C ILE A 256 1.33 0.08 16.24
N ASP A 257 1.07 0.67 17.40
CA ASP A 257 -0.09 1.53 17.58
C ASP A 257 -0.01 2.76 16.66
N ASP A 258 -1.12 3.13 16.02
CA ASP A 258 -1.16 4.22 15.05
C ASP A 258 -0.59 5.54 15.61
N GLY A 259 -0.82 5.82 16.88
CA GLY A 259 -0.28 7.00 17.56
C GLY A 259 1.25 7.03 17.70
N GLU A 260 1.92 5.88 17.65
CA GLU A 260 3.39 5.76 17.72
C GLU A 260 4.05 5.44 16.37
N ALA A 261 3.27 5.15 15.34
CA ALA A 261 3.77 4.62 14.06
C ALA A 261 4.78 5.56 13.40
N MET A 262 4.52 6.87 13.36
CA MET A 262 5.43 7.86 12.78
C MET A 262 6.77 7.90 13.53
N VAL A 263 6.74 8.02 14.86
CA VAL A 263 7.94 8.11 15.70
C VAL A 263 8.75 6.82 15.61
N MET A 264 8.07 5.68 15.65
CA MET A 264 8.71 4.38 15.48
C MET A 264 9.37 4.24 14.10
N ALA A 265 8.70 4.67 13.03
CA ALA A 265 9.26 4.64 11.68
C ALA A 265 10.52 5.53 11.55
N GLN A 266 10.55 6.72 12.17
CA GLN A 266 11.73 7.58 12.20
C GLN A 266 12.93 6.87 12.87
N HIS A 267 12.72 6.32 14.06
CA HIS A 267 13.79 5.63 14.79
C HIS A 267 14.23 4.32 14.12
N LEU A 268 13.27 3.57 13.54
CA LEU A 268 13.58 2.35 12.78
C LEU A 268 14.35 2.65 11.50
N LEU A 269 14.05 3.76 10.81
CA LEU A 269 14.79 4.19 9.63
C LEU A 269 16.26 4.40 9.96
N VAL A 270 16.55 5.13 11.05
CA VAL A 270 17.92 5.36 11.52
C VAL A 270 18.61 4.04 11.89
N ALA A 271 17.91 3.15 12.59
CA ALA A 271 18.45 1.82 12.92
C ALA A 271 18.67 0.96 11.67
N ALA A 272 17.73 0.98 10.72
CA ALA A 272 17.85 0.24 9.46
C ALA A 272 19.03 0.70 8.61
N ASP A 273 19.27 2.00 8.53
CA ASP A 273 20.42 2.59 7.86
C ASP A 273 21.73 2.15 8.55
N ARG A 274 21.80 2.27 9.89
CA ARG A 274 22.97 1.87 10.69
C ARG A 274 23.34 0.40 10.53
N TYR A 275 22.34 -0.50 10.48
CA TYR A 275 22.53 -1.94 10.37
C TYR A 275 22.45 -2.47 8.93
N ASN A 276 22.40 -1.58 7.94
CA ASN A 276 22.32 -1.90 6.51
C ASN A 276 21.17 -2.87 6.20
N LEU A 277 19.96 -2.50 6.61
CA LEU A 277 18.73 -3.24 6.40
C LEU A 277 17.86 -2.50 5.37
N ASP A 278 18.24 -2.58 4.08
CA ASP A 278 17.68 -1.76 3.00
C ASP A 278 16.16 -1.88 2.89
N ARG A 279 15.62 -3.10 2.98
CA ARG A 279 14.17 -3.32 2.90
C ARG A 279 13.44 -2.67 4.08
N LEU A 280 13.96 -2.79 5.31
CA LEU A 280 13.39 -2.13 6.49
C LEU A 280 13.40 -0.61 6.32
N LYS A 281 14.50 -0.06 5.81
CA LYS A 281 14.64 1.36 5.52
C LYS A 281 13.56 1.85 4.55
N LEU A 282 13.35 1.14 3.43
CA LEU A 282 12.31 1.45 2.45
C LEU A 282 10.90 1.37 3.04
N MET A 283 10.60 0.37 3.88
CA MET A 283 9.30 0.26 4.56
C MET A 283 9.06 1.44 5.51
N CYS A 284 10.11 1.91 6.19
CA CYS A 284 10.02 3.10 7.03
C CYS A 284 9.84 4.38 6.20
N GLU A 285 10.52 4.50 5.05
CA GLU A 285 10.30 5.60 4.11
C GLU A 285 8.86 5.67 3.63
N GLU A 286 8.29 4.54 3.20
CA GLU A 286 6.90 4.42 2.77
C GLU A 286 5.93 4.86 3.87
N THR A 287 6.15 4.35 5.08
CA THR A 287 5.34 4.76 6.24
C THR A 287 5.42 6.28 6.46
N LEU A 288 6.62 6.85 6.47
CA LEU A 288 6.81 8.29 6.72
C LEU A 288 6.21 9.17 5.62
N CYS A 289 6.14 8.71 4.37
CA CYS A 289 5.47 9.44 3.30
C CYS A 289 3.99 9.73 3.62
N ASN A 290 3.32 8.80 4.33
CA ASN A 290 1.91 8.97 4.71
C ASN A 290 1.70 9.98 5.86
N TYR A 291 2.77 10.37 6.57
CA TYR A 291 2.72 11.32 7.69
C TYR A 291 3.32 12.70 7.35
N ILE A 292 3.54 13.00 6.07
CA ILE A 292 4.03 14.32 5.65
C ILE A 292 2.90 15.36 5.85
N SER A 293 3.18 16.35 6.68
CA SER A 293 2.27 17.46 7.01
C SER A 293 3.06 18.77 7.15
N LYS A 294 2.38 19.87 7.39
CA LYS A 294 3.02 21.18 7.62
C LYS A 294 3.97 21.15 8.82
N ASP A 295 3.66 20.34 9.84
CA ASP A 295 4.46 20.26 11.07
C ASP A 295 5.62 19.27 10.96
N THR A 296 5.50 18.25 10.11
CA THR A 296 6.47 17.15 10.00
C THR A 296 7.39 17.26 8.78
N ALA A 297 7.01 17.98 7.74
CA ALA A 297 7.73 18.01 6.46
C ALA A 297 9.20 18.42 6.59
N ALA A 298 9.51 19.42 7.41
CA ALA A 298 10.89 19.92 7.59
C ALA A 298 11.78 18.87 8.29
N THR A 299 11.30 18.28 9.37
CA THR A 299 12.02 17.24 10.12
C THR A 299 12.16 15.94 9.33
N THR A 300 11.12 15.55 8.60
CA THR A 300 11.14 14.40 7.71
C THR A 300 12.11 14.61 6.54
N LEU A 301 12.17 15.81 5.97
CA LEU A 301 13.13 16.15 4.92
C LEU A 301 14.58 16.12 5.42
N ALA A 302 14.83 16.62 6.64
CA ALA A 302 16.13 16.54 7.28
C ALA A 302 16.57 15.07 7.46
N LEU A 303 15.69 14.24 7.98
CA LEU A 303 15.93 12.81 8.15
C LEU A 303 16.22 12.12 6.80
N ALA A 304 15.44 12.43 5.78
CA ALA A 304 15.61 11.87 4.44
C ALA A 304 16.98 12.23 3.83
N GLU A 305 17.44 13.47 4.01
CA GLU A 305 18.75 13.90 3.51
C GLU A 305 19.90 13.25 4.29
N GLN A 306 19.81 13.20 5.64
CA GLN A 306 20.83 12.61 6.51
C GLN A 306 21.05 11.12 6.23
N HIS A 307 19.99 10.40 5.89
CA HIS A 307 20.04 8.96 5.68
C HIS A 307 19.95 8.56 4.19
N GLY A 308 20.04 9.52 3.25
CA GLY A 308 20.04 9.23 1.82
C GLY A 308 18.74 8.59 1.30
N CYS A 309 17.59 8.98 1.84
CA CYS A 309 16.26 8.47 1.51
C CYS A 309 15.65 9.23 0.33
N ASP A 310 16.01 8.84 -0.89
CA ASP A 310 15.62 9.56 -2.11
C ASP A 310 14.11 9.56 -2.36
N GLY A 311 13.42 8.48 -2.01
CA GLY A 311 11.96 8.36 -2.14
C GLY A 311 11.25 9.35 -1.24
N LEU A 312 11.60 9.33 0.05
CA LEU A 312 11.03 10.21 1.07
C LEU A 312 11.35 11.70 0.79
N ARG A 313 12.58 11.98 0.32
CA ARG A 313 12.97 13.34 -0.07
C ARG A 313 12.10 13.88 -1.21
N ARG A 314 11.84 13.09 -2.25
CA ARG A 314 10.95 13.46 -3.36
C ARG A 314 9.52 13.70 -2.88
N ALA A 315 9.00 12.87 -1.99
CA ALA A 315 7.67 13.05 -1.40
C ALA A 315 7.58 14.38 -0.62
N CYS A 316 8.60 14.71 0.18
CA CYS A 316 8.67 16.01 0.87
C CYS A 316 8.72 17.19 -0.12
N PHE A 317 9.47 17.10 -1.20
CA PHE A 317 9.51 18.15 -2.21
C PHE A 317 8.16 18.32 -2.93
N ALA A 318 7.49 17.23 -3.26
CA ALA A 318 6.15 17.27 -3.85
C ALA A 318 5.14 17.96 -2.91
N PHE A 319 5.20 17.69 -1.61
CA PHE A 319 4.38 18.38 -0.61
C PHE A 319 4.69 19.88 -0.53
N LEU A 320 5.97 20.26 -0.58
CA LEU A 320 6.45 21.63 -0.52
C LEU A 320 6.26 22.42 -1.83
N ALA A 321 5.90 21.78 -2.94
CA ALA A 321 5.59 22.45 -4.20
C ALA A 321 4.37 23.38 -4.11
N SER A 322 3.46 23.14 -3.15
CA SER A 322 2.38 24.08 -2.83
C SER A 322 2.92 25.29 -2.07
N LEU A 323 2.62 26.50 -2.56
CA LEU A 323 3.06 27.75 -1.95
C LEU A 323 2.59 27.90 -0.50
N ASP A 324 1.38 27.45 -0.19
CA ASP A 324 0.81 27.53 1.16
C ASP A 324 1.53 26.58 2.13
N ASN A 325 1.86 25.37 1.68
CA ASN A 325 2.63 24.42 2.47
C ASN A 325 4.05 24.94 2.71
N LEU A 326 4.69 25.45 1.66
CA LEU A 326 6.04 26.00 1.75
C LEU A 326 6.10 27.14 2.76
N LYS A 327 5.18 28.11 2.69
CA LYS A 327 5.13 29.24 3.63
C LYS A 327 4.93 28.78 5.07
N ALA A 328 4.02 27.82 5.29
CA ALA A 328 3.75 27.28 6.63
C ALA A 328 4.97 26.56 7.21
N VAL A 329 5.62 25.72 6.40
CA VAL A 329 6.81 24.97 6.81
C VAL A 329 8.00 25.91 7.08
N MET A 330 8.21 26.93 6.24
CA MET A 330 9.27 27.94 6.46
C MET A 330 9.13 28.74 7.75
N ALA A 331 7.91 28.90 8.26
CA ALA A 331 7.64 29.55 9.54
C ALA A 331 7.79 28.62 10.75
N SER A 332 8.06 27.34 10.56
CA SER A 332 8.18 26.36 11.65
C SER A 332 9.61 26.29 12.23
N ASP A 333 9.72 25.90 13.51
CA ASP A 333 11.01 25.63 14.16
C ASP A 333 11.77 24.50 13.46
N GLY A 334 11.05 23.51 12.90
CA GLY A 334 11.60 22.42 12.13
C GLY A 334 12.39 22.89 10.90
N PHE A 335 11.96 23.99 10.25
CA PHE A 335 12.68 24.55 9.12
C PHE A 335 13.98 25.26 9.55
N ALA A 336 13.98 25.92 10.70
CA ALA A 336 15.20 26.49 11.26
C ALA A 336 16.25 25.40 11.53
N HIS A 337 15.83 24.26 12.06
CA HIS A 337 16.67 23.08 12.25
C HIS A 337 17.16 22.51 10.92
N LEU A 338 16.28 22.33 9.93
CA LEU A 338 16.62 21.83 8.58
C LEU A 338 17.72 22.71 7.94
N ARG A 339 17.57 24.03 8.04
CA ARG A 339 18.53 24.99 7.48
C ARG A 339 19.91 24.90 8.13
N SER A 340 19.98 24.61 9.43
CA SER A 340 21.24 24.49 10.17
C SER A 340 21.90 23.13 9.96
N SER A 341 21.14 22.05 9.90
CA SER A 341 21.67 20.69 9.81
C SER A 341 21.95 20.22 8.38
N CYS A 342 21.17 20.72 7.40
CA CYS A 342 21.28 20.32 5.99
C CYS A 342 21.22 21.55 5.06
N PRO A 343 22.21 22.46 5.06
CA PRO A 343 22.16 23.70 4.27
C PRO A 343 22.05 23.44 2.75
N SER A 344 22.63 22.35 2.24
CA SER A 344 22.55 21.97 0.82
C SER A 344 21.12 21.67 0.34
N ILE A 345 20.21 21.32 1.27
CA ILE A 345 18.82 21.02 0.89
C ILE A 345 18.06 22.28 0.48
N ILE A 346 18.47 23.45 1.01
CA ILE A 346 17.84 24.73 0.67
C ILE A 346 18.11 25.08 -0.80
N GLU A 347 19.34 24.83 -1.28
CA GLU A 347 19.70 25.04 -2.69
C GLU A 347 18.88 24.10 -3.59
N LYS A 348 18.76 22.83 -3.19
CA LYS A 348 17.93 21.84 -3.90
C LYS A 348 16.44 22.22 -3.90
N LEU A 349 15.92 22.75 -2.79
CA LEU A 349 14.55 23.28 -2.71
C LEU A 349 14.33 24.42 -3.71
N VAL A 350 15.23 25.40 -3.74
CA VAL A 350 15.14 26.53 -4.67
C VAL A 350 15.19 26.04 -6.11
N THR A 351 16.09 25.11 -6.43
CA THR A 351 16.24 24.56 -7.79
C THR A 351 15.01 23.75 -8.23
N ASN A 352 14.41 22.96 -7.33
CA ASN A 352 13.23 22.13 -7.65
C ASN A 352 11.90 22.92 -7.66
N LEU A 353 11.85 24.08 -7.00
CA LEU A 353 10.66 24.94 -6.93
C LEU A 353 10.73 26.13 -7.89
N ALA A 354 11.88 26.38 -8.52
CA ALA A 354 12.00 27.40 -9.57
C ALA A 354 11.13 26.97 -10.78
N PRO A 355 10.19 27.80 -11.23
CA PRO A 355 9.43 27.50 -12.44
C PRO A 355 10.40 27.44 -13.63
N CYS A 356 10.30 26.36 -14.44
CA CYS A 356 10.92 26.31 -15.77
C CYS A 356 10.29 27.34 -16.69
#